data_b452a6803fcdc181e9ce4214ed28d8a6
#
_entry.id   b452a6803fcdc181e9ce4214ed28d8a6
#
_cell.length_a   1.000
_cell.length_b   1.000
_cell.length_c   1.000
_cell.angle_alpha   90.00
_cell.angle_beta   90.00
_cell.angle_gamma   90.00
#
_symmetry.space_group_name_H-M   'P 1'
#
loop_
_entity.id
_entity.type
_entity.pdbx_description
1 polymer ?
#
loop_
_entity_poly.entity_id
_entity_poly.type
_entity_poly.pdbx_seq_one_letter_code
_entity_poly.pdbx_strand_id
1 'polypeptide(L)'
;MYLKALEIQGFKSFPDKTVLNFGEDITAIVGPNGSGKSNISDAIRWVMGEQNSRQLRGAKMEDVIFGGTEKRNQMGFAQVTLVIDNTEHIFPTRQETEVAVTRRYYRSGESEYYINKQSVRLKDVNELFMDTGMGREGYSIIGQGKIDEILSVKSGERREVFEEAAGISKYRHRKEDSERKLERTEENLVRINDKIAELELQVEPLRQQAETAKKYLVLRDELRVLEISVWLEQLQDLRTARLKLESDTALAK
;
A
#
# COMPACT_ATOMS: atom_id res chain seq x y z
N MET A 1 -0.20 -31.93 7.40
CA MET A 1 -0.80 -30.96 6.47
C MET A 1 -0.95 -31.54 5.09
N TYR A 2 -2.12 -31.48 4.47
CA TYR A 2 -2.33 -31.90 3.08
C TYR A 2 -3.35 -30.98 2.40
N LEU A 3 -3.33 -30.98 1.06
CA LEU A 3 -4.30 -30.27 0.24
C LEU A 3 -5.61 -31.07 0.23
N LYS A 4 -6.68 -30.54 0.85
CA LYS A 4 -7.95 -31.23 0.97
C LYS A 4 -8.82 -31.07 -0.25
N ALA A 5 -8.96 -29.87 -0.78
CA ALA A 5 -9.79 -29.60 -1.95
C ALA A 5 -9.31 -28.38 -2.73
N LEU A 6 -9.59 -28.39 -4.04
CA LEU A 6 -9.46 -27.24 -4.93
C LEU A 6 -10.79 -27.01 -5.64
N GLU A 7 -11.39 -25.85 -5.41
CA GLU A 7 -12.61 -25.42 -6.09
C GLU A 7 -12.22 -24.42 -7.19
N ILE A 8 -12.66 -24.64 -8.40
CA ILE A 8 -12.35 -23.83 -9.57
C ILE A 8 -13.64 -23.42 -10.26
N GLN A 9 -13.80 -22.14 -10.61
CA GLN A 9 -14.95 -21.63 -11.36
C GLN A 9 -14.52 -20.48 -12.27
N GLY A 10 -14.94 -20.49 -13.52
CA GLY A 10 -14.63 -19.45 -14.50
C GLY A 10 -13.15 -19.32 -14.84
N PHE A 11 -12.32 -20.28 -14.46
CA PHE A 11 -10.86 -20.23 -14.63
C PHE A 11 -10.43 -21.07 -15.84
N LYS A 12 -9.84 -20.43 -16.82
CA LYS A 12 -9.31 -21.04 -18.06
C LYS A 12 -10.28 -22.02 -18.72
N SER A 13 -10.08 -23.33 -18.59
CA SER A 13 -10.93 -24.39 -19.17
C SER A 13 -12.05 -24.86 -18.25
N PHE A 14 -12.25 -24.23 -17.08
CA PHE A 14 -13.27 -24.60 -16.10
C PHE A 14 -14.36 -23.53 -15.99
N PRO A 15 -15.40 -23.51 -16.87
CA PRO A 15 -16.47 -22.53 -16.78
C PRO A 15 -17.36 -22.74 -15.56
N ASP A 16 -17.72 -23.99 -15.27
CA ASP A 16 -18.59 -24.35 -14.16
C ASP A 16 -17.81 -24.59 -12.87
N LYS A 17 -18.47 -24.48 -11.72
CA LYS A 17 -17.85 -24.82 -10.45
C LYS A 17 -17.45 -26.30 -10.44
N THR A 18 -16.14 -26.54 -10.41
CA THR A 18 -15.53 -27.87 -10.35
C THR A 18 -14.82 -28.00 -9.00
N VAL A 19 -15.08 -29.07 -8.27
CA VAL A 19 -14.45 -29.38 -6.99
C VAL A 19 -13.59 -30.63 -7.15
N LEU A 20 -12.29 -30.49 -6.88
CA LEU A 20 -11.34 -31.59 -6.86
C LEU A 20 -10.99 -31.88 -5.41
N ASN A 21 -11.34 -33.06 -4.93
CA ASN A 21 -10.97 -33.53 -3.60
C ASN A 21 -9.70 -34.36 -3.69
N PHE A 22 -8.76 -34.10 -2.78
CA PHE A 22 -7.48 -34.79 -2.70
C PHE A 22 -7.47 -35.67 -1.45
N GLY A 23 -6.80 -36.83 -1.55
CA GLY A 23 -6.55 -37.71 -0.40
C GLY A 23 -5.32 -37.25 0.39
N GLU A 24 -5.08 -37.92 1.50
CA GLU A 24 -3.90 -37.69 2.35
C GLU A 24 -2.59 -38.13 1.70
N ASP A 25 -2.69 -39.07 0.76
CA ASP A 25 -1.57 -39.65 0.02
C ASP A 25 -1.37 -39.00 -1.36
N ILE A 26 -0.82 -39.77 -2.30
CA ILE A 26 -0.55 -39.33 -3.67
C ILE A 26 -1.84 -39.32 -4.50
N THR A 27 -2.18 -38.16 -5.05
CA THR A 27 -3.28 -38.00 -6.00
C THR A 27 -2.72 -37.80 -7.42
N ALA A 28 -3.05 -38.69 -8.36
CA ALA A 28 -2.65 -38.60 -9.77
C ALA A 28 -3.80 -38.02 -10.62
N ILE A 29 -3.52 -36.99 -11.42
CA ILE A 29 -4.46 -36.42 -12.39
C ILE A 29 -4.02 -36.81 -13.78
N VAL A 30 -4.80 -37.67 -14.41
CA VAL A 30 -4.52 -38.24 -15.75
C VAL A 30 -5.56 -37.80 -16.77
N GLY A 31 -5.18 -37.76 -18.04
CA GLY A 31 -6.07 -37.41 -19.14
C GLY A 31 -5.30 -37.07 -20.43
N PRO A 32 -5.99 -36.96 -21.57
CA PRO A 32 -5.37 -36.62 -22.85
C PRO A 32 -4.80 -35.20 -22.88
N ASN A 33 -4.00 -34.88 -23.91
CA ASN A 33 -3.51 -33.53 -24.13
C ASN A 33 -4.70 -32.55 -24.34
N GLY A 34 -4.63 -31.37 -23.78
CA GLY A 34 -5.71 -30.40 -23.87
C GLY A 34 -6.86 -30.55 -22.84
N SER A 35 -6.88 -31.62 -22.01
CA SER A 35 -7.95 -31.86 -21.02
C SER A 35 -7.95 -30.89 -19.81
N GLY A 36 -7.01 -29.96 -19.73
CA GLY A 36 -6.96 -28.97 -18.64
C GLY A 36 -6.09 -29.34 -17.43
N LYS A 37 -5.34 -30.47 -17.46
CA LYS A 37 -4.47 -30.88 -16.34
C LYS A 37 -3.53 -29.80 -15.85
N SER A 38 -2.84 -29.13 -16.75
CA SER A 38 -1.94 -28.04 -16.40
C SER A 38 -2.67 -26.80 -15.88
N ASN A 39 -3.97 -26.63 -16.19
CA ASN A 39 -4.76 -25.51 -15.66
C ASN A 39 -5.08 -25.69 -14.17
N ILE A 40 -5.08 -26.93 -13.67
CA ILE A 40 -5.20 -27.22 -12.23
C ILE A 40 -3.96 -26.72 -11.47
N SER A 41 -2.77 -27.02 -11.99
CA SER A 41 -1.51 -26.49 -11.42
C SER A 41 -1.46 -24.96 -11.48
N ASP A 42 -1.92 -24.35 -12.58
CA ASP A 42 -2.01 -22.90 -12.69
C ASP A 42 -3.00 -22.31 -11.70
N ALA A 43 -4.14 -22.97 -11.46
CA ALA A 43 -5.13 -22.54 -10.49
C ALA A 43 -4.55 -22.52 -9.06
N ILE A 44 -3.79 -23.54 -8.69
CA ILE A 44 -3.11 -23.60 -7.38
C ILE A 44 -2.10 -22.46 -7.26
N ARG A 45 -1.22 -22.24 -8.25
CA ARG A 45 -0.27 -21.12 -8.25
C ARG A 45 -0.98 -19.78 -8.16
N TRP A 46 -2.04 -19.63 -8.92
CA TRP A 46 -2.78 -18.38 -9.00
C TRP A 46 -3.42 -17.98 -7.67
N VAL A 47 -4.07 -18.94 -6.97
CA VAL A 47 -4.71 -18.66 -5.67
C VAL A 47 -3.68 -18.40 -4.57
N MET A 48 -2.47 -18.96 -4.68
CA MET A 48 -1.36 -18.71 -3.75
C MET A 48 -0.68 -17.36 -3.94
N GLY A 49 -1.15 -16.53 -4.90
CA GLY A 49 -0.69 -15.15 -5.04
C GLY A 49 0.15 -14.85 -6.28
N GLU A 50 0.26 -15.78 -7.25
CA GLU A 50 0.99 -15.51 -8.49
C GLU A 50 0.39 -14.32 -9.26
N GLN A 51 1.22 -13.31 -9.55
CA GLN A 51 0.85 -12.11 -10.29
C GLN A 51 1.38 -12.10 -11.73
N ASN A 52 2.34 -12.96 -12.04
CA ASN A 52 2.93 -13.00 -13.36
C ASN A 52 2.06 -13.85 -14.30
N SER A 53 1.36 -13.21 -15.24
CA SER A 53 0.51 -13.87 -16.22
C SER A 53 1.29 -14.88 -17.08
N ARG A 54 2.57 -14.63 -17.37
CA ARG A 54 3.42 -15.54 -18.16
C ARG A 54 3.65 -16.87 -17.45
N GLN A 55 3.81 -16.85 -16.11
CA GLN A 55 3.93 -18.10 -15.33
C GLN A 55 2.62 -18.89 -15.33
N LEU A 56 1.51 -18.21 -15.55
CA LEU A 56 0.20 -18.80 -15.75
C LEU A 56 -0.12 -19.08 -17.23
N ARG A 57 0.87 -19.01 -18.11
CA ARG A 57 0.72 -19.26 -19.56
C ARG A 57 -0.31 -18.37 -20.25
N GLY A 58 -0.49 -17.13 -19.75
CA GLY A 58 -1.32 -16.06 -20.32
C GLY A 58 -0.47 -14.87 -20.76
N ALA A 59 -0.96 -14.10 -21.71
CA ALA A 59 -0.35 -12.81 -22.09
C ALA A 59 -0.73 -11.73 -21.08
N LYS A 60 -1.98 -11.74 -20.60
CA LYS A 60 -2.54 -10.83 -19.61
C LYS A 60 -3.17 -11.61 -18.45
N MET A 61 -3.39 -10.95 -17.31
CA MET A 61 -4.06 -11.59 -16.17
C MET A 61 -5.53 -11.96 -16.51
N GLU A 62 -6.18 -11.20 -17.35
CA GLU A 62 -7.55 -11.48 -17.82
C GLU A 62 -7.68 -12.84 -18.54
N ASP A 63 -6.58 -13.37 -19.11
CA ASP A 63 -6.57 -14.68 -19.79
C ASP A 63 -6.79 -15.86 -18.84
N VAL A 64 -6.75 -15.63 -17.53
CA VAL A 64 -7.16 -16.64 -16.55
C VAL A 64 -8.67 -16.83 -16.49
N ILE A 65 -9.47 -15.86 -16.98
CA ILE A 65 -10.93 -15.96 -17.02
C ILE A 65 -11.33 -16.77 -18.26
N PHE A 66 -12.29 -17.67 -18.09
CA PHE A 66 -12.83 -18.44 -19.21
C PHE A 66 -13.33 -17.53 -20.35
N GLY A 67 -12.72 -17.63 -21.49
CA GLY A 67 -12.94 -16.76 -22.66
C GLY A 67 -14.19 -17.08 -23.49
N GLY A 68 -14.91 -18.18 -23.14
CA GLY A 68 -16.04 -18.67 -23.93
C GLY A 68 -15.63 -19.70 -24.98
N THR A 69 -16.63 -20.34 -25.57
CA THR A 69 -16.53 -21.26 -26.69
C THR A 69 -17.71 -21.02 -27.63
N GLU A 70 -17.77 -21.68 -28.77
CA GLU A 70 -18.93 -21.62 -29.68
C GLU A 70 -20.27 -21.96 -28.99
N LYS A 71 -20.22 -22.77 -27.93
CA LYS A 71 -21.40 -23.27 -27.20
C LYS A 71 -21.64 -22.58 -25.87
N ARG A 72 -20.69 -21.76 -25.37
CA ARG A 72 -20.77 -21.13 -24.04
C ARG A 72 -20.23 -19.72 -24.06
N ASN A 73 -20.97 -18.80 -23.45
CA ASN A 73 -20.53 -17.41 -23.31
C ASN A 73 -19.31 -17.30 -22.37
N GLN A 74 -18.55 -16.24 -22.58
CA GLN A 74 -17.45 -15.89 -21.69
C GLN A 74 -17.94 -15.61 -20.27
N MET A 75 -17.09 -15.90 -19.28
CA MET A 75 -17.37 -15.61 -17.87
C MET A 75 -16.93 -14.18 -17.50
N GLY A 76 -17.62 -13.56 -16.55
CA GLY A 76 -17.27 -12.22 -16.02
C GLY A 76 -16.14 -12.24 -15.00
N PHE A 77 -15.89 -13.40 -14.39
CA PHE A 77 -14.88 -13.57 -13.35
C PHE A 77 -14.28 -14.97 -13.37
N ALA A 78 -13.11 -15.10 -12.75
CA ALA A 78 -12.52 -16.38 -12.34
C ALA A 78 -12.41 -16.44 -10.82
N GLN A 79 -12.71 -17.59 -10.24
CA GLN A 79 -12.56 -17.85 -8.82
C GLN A 79 -11.90 -19.19 -8.59
N VAL A 80 -10.90 -19.21 -7.69
CA VAL A 80 -10.28 -20.44 -7.21
C VAL A 80 -10.24 -20.40 -5.70
N THR A 81 -10.61 -21.50 -5.05
CA THR A 81 -10.51 -21.70 -3.60
C THR A 81 -9.65 -22.93 -3.34
N LEU A 82 -8.61 -22.75 -2.55
CA LEU A 82 -7.72 -23.80 -2.07
C LEU A 82 -8.07 -24.09 -0.61
N VAL A 83 -8.46 -25.32 -0.32
CA VAL A 83 -8.77 -25.78 1.04
C VAL A 83 -7.65 -26.68 1.53
N ILE A 84 -7.05 -26.30 2.65
CA ILE A 84 -5.90 -26.96 3.25
C ILE A 84 -6.28 -27.45 4.63
N ASP A 85 -5.89 -28.68 4.94
CA ASP A 85 -6.00 -29.24 6.28
C ASP A 85 -5.04 -28.56 7.26
N ASN A 86 -5.55 -28.11 8.39
CA ASN A 86 -4.80 -27.45 9.46
C ASN A 86 -4.98 -28.14 10.82
N THR A 87 -5.27 -29.41 10.85
CA THR A 87 -5.44 -30.18 12.10
C THR A 87 -4.18 -30.17 12.98
N GLU A 88 -3.02 -30.11 12.35
CA GLU A 88 -1.72 -29.99 13.01
C GLU A 88 -1.32 -28.55 13.36
N HIS A 89 -2.20 -27.57 13.16
CA HIS A 89 -1.94 -26.14 13.41
C HIS A 89 -0.66 -25.58 12.77
N ILE A 90 -0.39 -25.98 11.54
CA ILE A 90 0.78 -25.52 10.76
C ILE A 90 0.70 -24.03 10.45
N PHE A 91 -0.52 -23.49 10.36
CA PHE A 91 -0.76 -22.05 10.30
C PHE A 91 -0.91 -21.48 11.72
N PRO A 92 0.17 -20.97 12.35
CA PRO A 92 0.15 -20.59 13.76
C PRO A 92 -0.79 -19.43 14.07
N THR A 93 -1.15 -18.66 13.04
CA THR A 93 -2.10 -17.53 13.15
C THR A 93 -3.56 -17.95 13.01
N ARG A 94 -3.84 -19.25 12.76
CA ARG A 94 -5.18 -19.80 12.52
C ARG A 94 -5.43 -20.99 13.41
N GLN A 95 -6.55 -20.92 14.15
CA GLN A 95 -6.98 -22.00 15.07
C GLN A 95 -7.93 -22.98 14.42
N GLU A 96 -8.48 -22.64 13.25
CA GLU A 96 -9.41 -23.47 12.53
C GLU A 96 -8.73 -24.74 11.99
N THR A 97 -9.44 -25.85 11.97
CA THR A 97 -8.95 -27.14 11.44
C THR A 97 -8.80 -27.16 9.91
N GLU A 98 -9.42 -26.21 9.24
CA GLU A 98 -9.32 -26.01 7.79
C GLU A 98 -9.05 -24.54 7.48
N VAL A 99 -8.15 -24.30 6.53
CA VAL A 99 -7.86 -22.96 6.00
C VAL A 99 -8.23 -22.93 4.52
N ALA A 100 -9.23 -22.11 4.18
CA ALA A 100 -9.68 -21.91 2.82
C ALA A 100 -9.19 -20.56 2.30
N VAL A 101 -8.31 -20.59 1.29
CA VAL A 101 -7.83 -19.38 0.61
C VAL A 101 -8.54 -19.25 -0.73
N THR A 102 -9.18 -18.11 -0.96
CA THR A 102 -9.93 -17.84 -2.19
C THR A 102 -9.36 -16.60 -2.87
N ARG A 103 -9.15 -16.71 -4.17
CA ARG A 103 -8.89 -15.57 -5.06
C ARG A 103 -10.00 -15.47 -6.08
N ARG A 104 -10.50 -14.25 -6.30
CA ARG A 104 -11.46 -13.93 -7.36
C ARG A 104 -10.89 -12.77 -8.19
N TYR A 105 -11.04 -12.85 -9.50
CA TYR A 105 -10.58 -11.85 -10.44
C TYR A 105 -11.66 -11.56 -11.46
N TYR A 106 -11.96 -10.28 -11.64
CA TYR A 106 -12.98 -9.79 -12.56
C TYR A 106 -12.37 -9.25 -13.86
N ARG A 107 -13.15 -9.23 -14.93
CA ARG A 107 -12.74 -8.59 -16.19
C ARG A 107 -12.52 -7.08 -16.07
N SER A 108 -13.03 -6.44 -15.03
CA SER A 108 -12.72 -5.05 -14.70
C SER A 108 -11.27 -4.82 -14.29
N GLY A 109 -10.49 -5.90 -14.04
CA GLY A 109 -9.14 -5.84 -13.50
C GLY A 109 -9.09 -5.92 -11.98
N GLU A 110 -10.24 -5.95 -11.30
CA GLU A 110 -10.33 -6.03 -9.85
C GLU A 110 -9.99 -7.44 -9.35
N SER A 111 -9.21 -7.53 -8.28
CA SER A 111 -8.78 -8.77 -7.65
C SER A 111 -9.13 -8.78 -6.17
N GLU A 112 -9.87 -9.79 -5.74
CA GLU A 112 -10.27 -10.00 -4.36
C GLU A 112 -9.60 -11.25 -3.79
N TYR A 113 -9.23 -11.17 -2.52
CA TYR A 113 -8.62 -12.27 -1.78
C TYR A 113 -9.39 -12.52 -0.49
N TYR A 114 -9.56 -13.79 -0.14
CA TYR A 114 -10.26 -14.19 1.08
C TYR A 114 -9.51 -15.31 1.78
N ILE A 115 -9.49 -15.28 3.12
CA ILE A 115 -9.09 -16.39 3.97
C ILE A 115 -10.26 -16.73 4.88
N ASN A 116 -10.76 -17.96 4.84
CA ASN A 116 -11.95 -18.41 5.55
C ASN A 116 -13.15 -17.45 5.36
N LYS A 117 -13.37 -17.00 4.09
CA LYS A 117 -14.41 -16.05 3.68
C LYS A 117 -14.22 -14.60 4.18
N GLN A 118 -13.16 -14.29 4.93
CA GLN A 118 -12.82 -12.93 5.32
C GLN A 118 -11.98 -12.27 4.23
N SER A 119 -12.36 -11.06 3.82
CA SER A 119 -11.60 -10.29 2.83
C SER A 119 -10.24 -9.88 3.41
N VAL A 120 -9.18 -10.13 2.66
CA VAL A 120 -7.79 -9.87 3.05
C VAL A 120 -7.02 -9.26 1.89
N ARG A 121 -5.82 -8.78 2.15
CA ARG A 121 -4.91 -8.27 1.11
C ARG A 121 -4.04 -9.42 0.57
N LEU A 122 -3.55 -9.25 -0.65
CA LEU A 122 -2.57 -10.19 -1.23
C LEU A 122 -1.36 -10.43 -0.32
N LYS A 123 -0.91 -9.39 0.40
CA LYS A 123 0.18 -9.51 1.36
C LYS A 123 -0.12 -10.53 2.45
N ASP A 124 -1.34 -10.56 2.96
CA ASP A 124 -1.75 -11.47 4.03
C ASP A 124 -1.80 -12.92 3.52
N VAL A 125 -2.20 -13.13 2.26
CA VAL A 125 -2.14 -14.45 1.59
C VAL A 125 -0.68 -14.91 1.44
N ASN A 126 0.21 -14.02 0.97
CA ASN A 126 1.63 -14.34 0.85
C ASN A 126 2.25 -14.67 2.21
N GLU A 127 1.96 -13.89 3.25
CA GLU A 127 2.45 -14.14 4.61
C GLU A 127 1.95 -15.49 5.17
N LEU A 128 0.70 -15.85 4.89
CA LEU A 128 0.13 -17.13 5.30
C LEU A 128 0.92 -18.31 4.73
N PHE A 129 1.27 -18.26 3.45
CA PHE A 129 1.99 -19.35 2.78
C PHE A 129 3.49 -19.35 3.07
N MET A 130 4.10 -18.21 3.40
CA MET A 130 5.52 -18.14 3.75
C MET A 130 5.88 -19.01 4.98
N ASP A 131 4.94 -19.16 5.93
CA ASP A 131 5.15 -19.96 7.14
C ASP A 131 5.14 -21.48 6.89
N THR A 132 4.59 -21.91 5.76
CA THR A 132 4.35 -23.33 5.45
C THR A 132 5.32 -23.92 4.44
N GLY A 133 6.27 -23.12 3.92
CA GLY A 133 7.13 -23.54 2.81
C GLY A 133 6.39 -23.69 1.47
N MET A 134 5.09 -23.35 1.43
CA MET A 134 4.28 -23.35 0.19
C MET A 134 4.22 -21.95 -0.44
N GLY A 135 5.24 -21.13 -0.27
CA GLY A 135 5.28 -19.76 -0.77
C GLY A 135 5.23 -19.68 -2.31
N ARG A 136 4.99 -18.46 -2.80
CA ARG A 136 4.94 -18.13 -4.24
C ARG A 136 6.21 -18.56 -5.00
N GLU A 137 7.36 -18.48 -4.35
CA GLU A 137 8.66 -18.89 -4.88
C GLU A 137 8.97 -20.37 -4.53
N GLY A 138 8.04 -21.03 -3.78
CA GLY A 138 8.16 -22.37 -3.25
C GLY A 138 8.32 -23.44 -4.31
N TYR A 139 9.24 -24.34 -4.03
CA TYR A 139 9.39 -25.60 -4.78
C TYR A 139 8.25 -26.57 -4.52
N SER A 140 7.23 -26.17 -3.78
CA SER A 140 6.01 -26.95 -3.57
C SER A 140 5.23 -27.19 -4.85
N ILE A 141 5.38 -26.33 -5.87
CA ILE A 141 4.77 -26.50 -7.19
C ILE A 141 5.86 -26.54 -8.25
N ILE A 142 6.34 -27.72 -8.55
CA ILE A 142 7.35 -27.93 -9.59
C ILE A 142 6.67 -27.93 -10.96
N GLY A 143 6.84 -26.85 -11.71
CA GLY A 143 6.36 -26.75 -13.10
C GLY A 143 7.24 -27.51 -14.06
N GLN A 144 6.69 -27.79 -15.25
CA GLN A 144 7.44 -28.40 -16.35
C GLN A 144 8.67 -27.53 -16.72
N GLY A 145 9.86 -28.11 -16.75
CA GLY A 145 11.13 -27.38 -17.01
C GLY A 145 11.78 -26.68 -15.81
N LYS A 146 11.09 -26.57 -14.68
CA LYS A 146 11.63 -25.91 -13.47
C LYS A 146 12.85 -26.67 -12.88
N ILE A 147 12.88 -27.98 -13.00
CA ILE A 147 14.00 -28.80 -12.50
C ILE A 147 15.30 -28.49 -13.26
N ASP A 148 15.21 -28.32 -14.58
CA ASP A 148 16.37 -27.99 -15.42
C ASP A 148 16.87 -26.58 -15.09
N GLU A 149 15.98 -25.64 -14.79
CA GLU A 149 16.29 -24.30 -14.35
C GLU A 149 17.04 -24.33 -13.00
N ILE A 150 16.58 -25.11 -12.02
CA ILE A 150 17.24 -25.29 -10.71
C ILE A 150 18.66 -25.85 -10.85
N LEU A 151 18.84 -26.79 -11.76
CA LEU A 151 20.14 -27.42 -11.99
C LEU A 151 21.12 -26.50 -12.75
N SER A 152 20.62 -25.61 -13.60
CA SER A 152 21.41 -24.69 -14.43
C SER A 152 21.77 -23.37 -13.75
N VAL A 153 21.11 -23.03 -12.64
CA VAL A 153 21.11 -21.72 -12.01
C VAL A 153 22.42 -21.37 -11.31
N LYS A 154 22.76 -20.07 -11.34
CA LYS A 154 23.89 -19.46 -10.64
C LYS A 154 23.81 -19.67 -9.12
N SER A 155 24.96 -19.68 -8.45
CA SER A 155 25.07 -20.02 -7.02
C SER A 155 24.17 -19.19 -6.08
N GLY A 156 23.82 -17.94 -6.45
CA GLY A 156 22.92 -17.07 -5.67
C GLY A 156 21.47 -17.57 -5.64
N GLU A 157 20.95 -17.99 -6.79
CA GLU A 157 19.57 -18.47 -6.92
C GLU A 157 19.40 -19.85 -6.25
N ARG A 158 20.44 -20.70 -6.28
CA ARG A 158 20.45 -21.96 -5.51
C ARG A 158 20.35 -21.73 -3.99
N ARG A 159 20.94 -20.64 -3.49
CA ARG A 159 20.84 -20.29 -2.07
C ARG A 159 19.40 -20.03 -1.66
N GLU A 160 18.62 -19.36 -2.50
CA GLU A 160 17.19 -19.06 -2.24
C GLU A 160 16.39 -20.34 -2.04
N VAL A 161 16.68 -21.40 -2.82
CA VAL A 161 16.07 -22.74 -2.65
C VAL A 161 16.30 -23.31 -1.27
N PHE A 162 17.55 -23.22 -0.80
CA PHE A 162 17.90 -23.75 0.53
C PHE A 162 17.31 -22.91 1.66
N GLU A 163 17.28 -21.59 1.50
CA GLU A 163 16.68 -20.68 2.48
C GLU A 163 15.17 -20.91 2.59
N GLU A 164 14.50 -21.22 1.47
CA GLU A 164 13.09 -21.57 1.46
C GLU A 164 12.81 -22.92 2.08
N ALA A 165 13.58 -23.96 1.71
CA ALA A 165 13.48 -25.27 2.31
C ALA A 165 13.74 -25.24 3.82
N ALA A 166 14.58 -24.31 4.29
CA ALA A 166 14.85 -24.07 5.70
C ALA A 166 13.79 -23.20 6.42
N GLY A 167 12.75 -22.70 5.71
CA GLY A 167 11.71 -21.85 6.28
C GLY A 167 12.17 -20.43 6.65
N ILE A 168 13.29 -19.96 6.07
CA ILE A 168 13.91 -18.66 6.41
C ILE A 168 13.36 -17.54 5.52
N SER A 169 12.66 -17.83 4.44
CA SER A 169 12.16 -16.88 3.44
C SER A 169 11.32 -15.75 4.05
N LYS A 170 10.50 -16.03 5.05
CA LYS A 170 9.73 -15.04 5.81
C LYS A 170 10.62 -14.01 6.51
N TYR A 171 11.67 -14.47 7.18
CA TYR A 171 12.59 -13.60 7.91
C TYR A 171 13.39 -12.72 6.95
N ARG A 172 13.81 -13.28 5.81
CA ARG A 172 14.48 -12.53 4.74
C ARG A 172 13.56 -11.41 4.20
N HIS A 173 12.32 -11.73 3.85
CA HIS A 173 11.36 -10.74 3.37
C HIS A 173 11.08 -9.64 4.39
N ARG A 174 10.92 -9.99 5.67
CA ARG A 174 10.76 -9.02 6.76
C ARG A 174 11.98 -8.13 6.94
N LYS A 175 13.18 -8.70 6.81
CA LYS A 175 14.44 -7.93 6.85
C LYS A 175 14.48 -6.92 5.72
N GLU A 176 14.27 -7.34 4.47
CA GLU A 176 14.27 -6.48 3.30
C GLU A 176 13.21 -5.37 3.36
N ASP A 177 12.01 -5.68 3.88
CA ASP A 177 10.97 -4.68 4.10
C ASP A 177 11.38 -3.65 5.18
N SER A 178 12.06 -4.11 6.22
CA SER A 178 12.55 -3.24 7.29
C SER A 178 13.71 -2.36 6.82
N GLU A 179 14.63 -2.91 6.04
CA GLU A 179 15.75 -2.16 5.43
C GLU A 179 15.21 -1.05 4.48
N ARG A 180 14.25 -1.37 3.61
CA ARG A 180 13.60 -0.37 2.74
C ARG A 180 12.87 0.73 3.52
N LYS A 181 12.25 0.39 4.65
CA LYS A 181 11.61 1.39 5.52
C LYS A 181 12.65 2.28 6.21
N LEU A 182 13.76 1.69 6.65
CA LEU A 182 14.86 2.41 7.28
C LEU A 182 15.46 3.42 6.32
N GLU A 183 15.80 2.99 5.10
CA GLU A 183 16.34 3.85 4.04
C GLU A 183 15.43 5.07 3.76
N ARG A 184 14.12 4.83 3.60
CA ARG A 184 13.15 5.93 3.43
C ARG A 184 13.09 6.87 4.63
N THR A 185 13.26 6.33 5.84
CA THR A 185 13.24 7.15 7.06
C THR A 185 14.49 7.99 7.15
N GLU A 186 15.65 7.47 6.77
CA GLU A 186 16.91 8.21 6.69
C GLU A 186 16.83 9.35 5.67
N GLU A 187 16.29 9.09 4.47
CA GLU A 187 16.04 10.16 3.48
C GLU A 187 15.11 11.26 4.01
N ASN A 188 14.06 10.89 4.73
CA ASN A 188 13.15 11.86 5.34
C ASN A 188 13.83 12.67 6.44
N LEU A 189 14.70 12.06 7.24
CA LEU A 189 15.49 12.76 8.26
C LEU A 189 16.43 13.79 7.64
N VAL A 190 17.08 13.47 6.54
CA VAL A 190 17.92 14.43 5.81
C VAL A 190 17.08 15.65 5.39
N ARG A 191 15.93 15.43 4.76
CA ARG A 191 15.03 16.53 4.33
C ARG A 191 14.54 17.38 5.50
N ILE A 192 14.25 16.77 6.66
CA ILE A 192 13.82 17.50 7.84
C ILE A 192 14.97 18.35 8.40
N ASN A 193 16.19 17.80 8.46
CA ASN A 193 17.37 18.53 8.91
C ASN A 193 17.67 19.72 8.00
N ASP A 194 17.57 19.56 6.67
CA ASP A 194 17.71 20.66 5.72
C ASP A 194 16.70 21.78 5.97
N LYS A 195 15.43 21.39 6.24
CA LYS A 195 14.38 22.36 6.59
C LYS A 195 14.64 23.08 7.91
N ILE A 196 15.14 22.38 8.91
CA ILE A 196 15.52 22.98 10.19
C ILE A 196 16.63 24.02 9.97
N ALA A 197 17.68 23.63 9.22
CA ALA A 197 18.78 24.55 8.92
C ALA A 197 18.31 25.82 8.16
N GLU A 198 17.41 25.66 7.17
CA GLU A 198 16.78 26.78 6.46
C GLU A 198 16.01 27.72 7.42
N LEU A 199 15.22 27.15 8.32
CA LEU A 199 14.43 27.93 9.29
C LEU A 199 15.32 28.62 10.32
N GLU A 200 16.38 27.97 10.79
CA GLU A 200 17.36 28.57 11.72
C GLU A 200 18.01 29.81 11.13
N LEU A 201 18.34 29.81 9.84
CA LEU A 201 18.89 30.97 9.15
C LEU A 201 17.89 32.16 9.12
N GLN A 202 16.59 31.91 9.18
CA GLN A 202 15.56 32.93 9.13
C GLN A 202 15.23 33.52 10.52
N VAL A 203 15.57 32.83 11.61
CA VAL A 203 15.19 33.22 12.98
C VAL A 203 15.82 34.56 13.36
N GLU A 204 17.11 34.74 13.13
CA GLU A 204 17.83 35.96 13.55
C GLU A 204 17.36 37.21 12.78
N PRO A 205 17.24 37.20 11.44
CA PRO A 205 16.64 38.34 10.72
C PRO A 205 15.22 38.67 11.16
N LEU A 206 14.38 37.65 11.38
CA LEU A 206 13.01 37.86 11.86
C LEU A 206 12.96 38.45 13.28
N ARG A 207 13.88 38.06 14.16
CA ARG A 207 14.03 38.61 15.49
C ARG A 207 14.34 40.11 15.43
N GLN A 208 15.31 40.50 14.60
CA GLN A 208 15.69 41.92 14.42
C GLN A 208 14.55 42.74 13.83
N GLN A 209 13.81 42.20 12.85
CA GLN A 209 12.63 42.84 12.29
C GLN A 209 11.54 43.04 13.34
N ALA A 210 11.29 42.02 14.18
CA ALA A 210 10.30 42.08 15.25
C ALA A 210 10.67 43.15 16.32
N GLU A 211 11.95 43.25 16.69
CA GLU A 211 12.42 44.30 17.62
C GLU A 211 12.25 45.70 17.03
N THR A 212 12.59 45.87 15.75
CA THR A 212 12.39 47.13 15.04
C THR A 212 10.91 47.50 14.95
N ALA A 213 10.06 46.53 14.62
CA ALA A 213 8.60 46.74 14.58
C ALA A 213 8.02 47.11 15.95
N LYS A 214 8.49 46.50 17.05
CA LYS A 214 8.07 46.86 18.40
C LYS A 214 8.43 48.31 18.74
N LYS A 215 9.69 48.73 18.42
CA LYS A 215 10.11 50.13 18.63
C LYS A 215 9.26 51.10 17.82
N TYR A 216 8.99 50.77 16.57
CA TYR A 216 8.12 51.57 15.71
C TYR A 216 6.71 51.75 16.30
N LEU A 217 6.10 50.68 16.81
CA LEU A 217 4.76 50.75 17.39
C LEU A 217 4.71 51.70 18.62
N VAL A 218 5.72 51.62 19.49
CA VAL A 218 5.82 52.51 20.66
C VAL A 218 5.95 53.97 20.21
N LEU A 219 6.91 54.25 19.31
CA LEU A 219 7.13 55.62 18.81
C LEU A 219 5.92 56.19 18.05
N ARG A 220 5.23 55.35 17.29
CA ARG A 220 3.99 55.71 16.58
C ARG A 220 2.89 56.16 17.57
N ASP A 221 2.73 55.40 18.65
CA ASP A 221 1.69 55.68 19.64
C ASP A 221 2.04 56.96 20.45
N GLU A 222 3.33 57.19 20.77
CA GLU A 222 3.84 58.45 21.36
C GLU A 222 3.61 59.63 20.41
N LEU A 223 3.97 59.49 19.14
CA LEU A 223 3.75 60.52 18.12
C LEU A 223 2.26 60.89 18.02
N ARG A 224 1.38 59.91 18.01
CA ARG A 224 -0.07 60.12 17.96
C ARG A 224 -0.57 60.96 19.15
N VAL A 225 -0.05 60.71 20.35
CA VAL A 225 -0.41 61.48 21.53
C VAL A 225 0.06 62.93 21.41
N LEU A 226 1.31 63.12 20.92
CA LEU A 226 1.85 64.48 20.71
C LEU A 226 1.08 65.26 19.63
N GLU A 227 0.76 64.62 18.50
CA GLU A 227 -0.04 65.24 17.43
C GLU A 227 -1.42 65.69 17.95
N ILE A 228 -2.11 64.84 18.72
CA ILE A 228 -3.40 65.18 19.31
C ILE A 228 -3.25 66.37 20.27
N SER A 229 -2.17 66.36 21.05
CA SER A 229 -1.92 67.50 22.00
C SER A 229 -1.69 68.80 21.25
N VAL A 230 -0.88 68.80 20.19
CA VAL A 230 -0.66 70.00 19.36
C VAL A 230 -1.94 70.44 18.67
N TRP A 231 -2.75 69.55 18.14
CA TRP A 231 -4.01 69.90 17.50
C TRP A 231 -5.02 70.51 18.53
N LEU A 232 -5.05 69.98 19.73
CA LEU A 232 -5.89 70.58 20.81
C LEU A 232 -5.44 71.99 21.18
N GLU A 233 -4.14 72.24 21.29
CA GLU A 233 -3.57 73.57 21.58
C GLU A 233 -3.90 74.53 20.42
N GLN A 234 -3.65 74.18 19.19
CA GLN A 234 -4.01 74.95 17.99
C GLN A 234 -5.51 75.30 17.96
N LEU A 235 -6.35 74.34 18.31
CA LEU A 235 -7.81 74.52 18.33
C LEU A 235 -8.23 75.46 19.43
N GLN A 236 -7.57 75.46 20.59
CA GLN A 236 -7.80 76.43 21.66
C GLN A 236 -7.38 77.84 21.25
N ASP A 237 -6.21 77.97 20.61
CA ASP A 237 -5.72 79.28 20.13
C ASP A 237 -6.66 79.88 19.06
N LEU A 238 -7.12 79.08 18.13
CA LEU A 238 -8.08 79.48 17.12
C LEU A 238 -9.43 79.87 17.72
N ARG A 239 -9.90 79.19 18.76
CA ARG A 239 -11.13 79.53 19.47
C ARG A 239 -10.99 80.86 20.22
N THR A 240 -9.87 81.15 20.91
CA THR A 240 -9.61 82.40 21.60
C THR A 240 -9.46 83.54 20.61
N ALA A 241 -8.76 83.38 19.53
CA ALA A 241 -8.66 84.35 18.44
C ALA A 241 -10.04 84.68 17.81
N ARG A 242 -10.88 83.66 17.58
CA ARG A 242 -12.25 83.88 17.09
C ARG A 242 -13.10 84.69 18.08
N LEU A 243 -13.10 84.35 19.36
CA LEU A 243 -13.87 85.08 20.39
C LEU A 243 -13.42 86.52 20.47
N LYS A 244 -12.12 86.77 20.36
CA LYS A 244 -11.58 88.14 20.35
C LYS A 244 -12.07 88.96 19.16
N LEU A 245 -12.00 88.35 17.94
CA LEU A 245 -12.53 89.02 16.74
C LEU A 245 -14.05 89.24 16.78
N GLU A 246 -14.82 88.30 17.35
CA GLU A 246 -16.26 88.49 17.58
C GLU A 246 -16.57 89.63 18.52
N SER A 247 -15.77 89.74 19.63
CA SER A 247 -15.91 90.86 20.53
C SER A 247 -15.53 92.23 19.93
N ASP A 248 -14.41 92.28 19.18
CA ASP A 248 -13.95 93.50 18.48
C ASP A 248 -14.94 93.93 17.41
N THR A 249 -15.55 92.98 16.68
CA THR A 249 -16.62 93.35 15.72
C THR A 249 -17.92 93.80 16.36
N ALA A 250 -18.23 93.31 17.58
CA ALA A 250 -19.40 93.77 18.34
C ALA A 250 -19.19 95.17 18.91
N LEU A 251 -17.95 95.55 19.24
CA LEU A 251 -17.60 96.89 19.70
C LEU A 251 -17.51 97.97 18.59
N ALA A 252 -17.28 97.47 17.34
CA ALA A 252 -17.16 98.35 16.18
C ALA A 252 -18.52 98.64 15.47
N LYS A 253 -19.59 97.99 15.89
CA LYS A 253 -20.97 98.25 15.46
C LYS A 253 -21.66 99.20 16.50
#